data_6bee1ce087cbdeac9950749c283850b6
#
_entry.id   6bee1ce087cbdeac9950749c283850b6
#
_cell.length_a   1.000
_cell.length_b   1.000
_cell.length_c   1.000
_cell.angle_alpha   90.00
_cell.angle_beta   90.00
_cell.angle_gamma   90.00
#
_symmetry.space_group_name_H-M   'P 1'
#
loop_
_entity.id
_entity.type
_entity.pdbx_description
1 polymer ?
#
loop_
_entity_poly.entity_id
_entity_poly.type
_entity_poly.pdbx_seq_one_letter_code
_entity_poly.pdbx_strand_id
1 'polypeptide(L)'
;MAISAILPGISRNAMAMPLDLDQFQWKNRLLFLFAPNRNHPLFEALHKSLAAQKTEAADRDLVVFEILESGPSSMNSKYLASEAALSLRKRYKVNQGEFAVLLVGKDGGIKLNRQNETRLEDIFALIDAMPMRQEEMRQKKRRNGSDTAAPNKSGNAE
;
A
#
# COMPACT_ATOMS: atom_id res chain seq x y z
N MET A 1 20.39 -48.10 26.35
CA MET A 1 21.09 -46.81 26.30
C MET A 1 20.38 -45.96 25.23
N ALA A 2 19.58 -45.01 25.65
CA ALA A 2 18.86 -44.12 24.72
C ALA A 2 19.69 -42.83 24.58
N ILE A 3 20.15 -42.52 23.38
CA ILE A 3 20.84 -41.29 23.05
C ILE A 3 19.78 -40.30 22.67
N SER A 4 19.48 -39.37 23.58
CA SER A 4 18.60 -38.23 23.34
C SER A 4 19.36 -37.20 22.50
N ALA A 5 19.02 -37.09 21.22
CA ALA A 5 19.51 -36.03 20.36
C ALA A 5 18.77 -34.73 20.68
N ILE A 6 19.43 -33.85 21.43
CA ILE A 6 18.97 -32.47 21.62
C ILE A 6 19.24 -31.71 20.31
N LEU A 7 18.20 -31.42 19.57
CA LEU A 7 18.27 -30.48 18.44
C LEU A 7 18.50 -29.08 18.99
N PRO A 8 19.54 -28.35 18.53
CA PRO A 8 19.71 -26.96 18.93
C PRO A 8 18.55 -26.14 18.40
N GLY A 9 17.84 -25.52 19.34
CA GLY A 9 16.78 -24.58 19.03
C GLY A 9 17.31 -23.47 18.13
N ILE A 10 16.78 -23.38 16.92
CA ILE A 10 17.00 -22.26 16.02
C ILE A 10 16.33 -21.05 16.69
N SER A 11 17.12 -20.28 17.40
CA SER A 11 16.68 -18.97 17.89
C SER A 11 16.43 -18.07 16.68
N ARG A 12 15.17 -18.02 16.25
CA ARG A 12 14.71 -17.03 15.26
C ARG A 12 14.56 -15.68 15.97
N ASN A 13 15.65 -15.17 16.46
CA ASN A 13 15.75 -13.77 16.80
C ASN A 13 16.14 -12.99 15.52
N ALA A 14 15.26 -13.06 14.51
CA ALA A 14 15.26 -12.05 13.48
C ALA A 14 14.86 -10.76 14.18
N MET A 15 15.82 -9.90 14.48
CA MET A 15 15.54 -8.52 14.84
C MET A 15 14.62 -7.98 13.75
N ALA A 16 13.33 -7.88 14.06
CA ALA A 16 12.38 -7.20 13.19
C ALA A 16 12.84 -5.75 13.15
N MET A 17 13.48 -5.36 12.05
CA MET A 17 13.85 -3.96 11.85
C MET A 17 12.57 -3.14 11.91
N PRO A 18 12.53 -2.05 12.68
CA PRO A 18 11.35 -1.19 12.73
C PRO A 18 11.04 -0.76 11.29
N LEU A 19 9.74 -0.84 10.93
CA LEU A 19 9.29 -0.40 9.63
C LEU A 19 9.52 1.11 9.50
N ASP A 20 10.45 1.48 8.64
CA ASP A 20 10.72 2.88 8.33
C ASP A 20 9.80 3.35 7.20
N LEU A 21 8.85 4.23 7.53
CA LEU A 21 7.94 4.82 6.56
C LEU A 21 8.60 5.92 5.71
N ASP A 22 9.70 6.49 6.15
CA ASP A 22 10.39 7.57 5.43
C ASP A 22 10.97 7.06 4.09
N GLN A 23 11.24 5.75 3.98
CA GLN A 23 11.66 5.12 2.73
C GLN A 23 10.65 5.28 1.58
N PHE A 24 9.37 5.50 1.90
CA PHE A 24 8.28 5.69 0.92
C PHE A 24 8.05 7.14 0.56
N GLN A 25 8.58 8.08 1.35
CA GLN A 25 8.36 9.51 1.12
C GLN A 25 8.86 9.91 -0.27
N TRP A 26 8.08 10.72 -0.96
CA TRP A 26 8.28 11.19 -2.35
C TRP A 26 8.23 10.10 -3.43
N LYS A 27 8.09 8.82 -3.04
CA LYS A 27 8.03 7.67 -3.95
C LYS A 27 6.62 7.08 -4.02
N ASN A 28 6.03 6.82 -2.86
CA ASN A 28 4.77 6.10 -2.74
C ASN A 28 3.75 6.84 -1.89
N ARG A 29 2.48 6.62 -2.21
CA ARG A 29 1.35 6.89 -1.34
C ARG A 29 1.08 5.65 -0.50
N LEU A 30 0.65 5.81 0.74
CA LEU A 30 0.41 4.70 1.65
C LEU A 30 -1.07 4.65 2.00
N LEU A 31 -1.68 3.49 1.81
CA LEU A 31 -3.05 3.20 2.23
C LEU A 31 -3.00 2.21 3.37
N PHE A 32 -3.46 2.61 4.53
CA PHE A 32 -3.56 1.76 5.72
C PHE A 32 -5.01 1.37 5.96
N LEU A 33 -5.26 0.06 6.04
CA LEU A 33 -6.52 -0.55 6.45
C LEU A 33 -6.30 -1.18 7.82
N PHE A 34 -6.88 -0.60 8.85
CA PHE A 34 -6.89 -1.16 10.20
C PHE A 34 -8.21 -1.86 10.46
N ALA A 35 -8.17 -3.06 10.99
CA ALA A 35 -9.38 -3.79 11.38
C ALA A 35 -9.10 -4.74 12.56
N PRO A 36 -10.16 -5.12 13.33
CA PRO A 36 -10.02 -6.13 14.37
C PRO A 36 -9.63 -7.50 13.81
N ASN A 37 -10.20 -7.87 12.69
CA ASN A 37 -9.95 -9.14 12.01
C ASN A 37 -10.31 -9.06 10.52
N ARG A 38 -9.95 -10.09 9.77
CA ARG A 38 -10.20 -10.18 8.32
C ARG A 38 -11.68 -10.22 7.94
N ASN A 39 -12.55 -10.71 8.83
CA ASN A 39 -13.99 -10.86 8.57
C ASN A 39 -14.79 -9.58 8.87
N HIS A 40 -14.12 -8.50 9.25
CA HIS A 40 -14.80 -7.22 9.46
C HIS A 40 -15.40 -6.73 8.12
N PRO A 41 -16.71 -6.44 8.03
CA PRO A 41 -17.39 -6.19 6.75
C PRO A 41 -16.77 -5.08 5.90
N LEU A 42 -16.40 -3.95 6.55
CA LEU A 42 -15.79 -2.80 5.85
C LEU A 42 -14.37 -3.13 5.36
N PHE A 43 -13.62 -3.93 6.12
CA PHE A 43 -12.31 -4.40 5.70
C PHE A 43 -12.44 -5.34 4.50
N GLU A 44 -13.32 -6.32 4.58
CA GLU A 44 -13.50 -7.33 3.53
C GLU A 44 -13.93 -6.68 2.20
N ALA A 45 -14.85 -5.72 2.24
CA ALA A 45 -15.31 -5.00 1.05
C ALA A 45 -14.15 -4.26 0.36
N LEU A 46 -13.36 -3.51 1.13
CA LEU A 46 -12.24 -2.74 0.59
C LEU A 46 -11.07 -3.64 0.15
N HIS A 47 -10.80 -4.70 0.89
CA HIS A 47 -9.81 -5.73 0.52
C HIS A 47 -10.13 -6.38 -0.83
N LYS A 48 -11.39 -6.78 -1.06
CA LYS A 48 -11.85 -7.34 -2.34
C LYS A 48 -11.69 -6.34 -3.49
N SER A 49 -12.07 -5.08 -3.27
CA SER A 49 -11.93 -4.02 -4.27
C SER A 49 -10.46 -3.78 -4.65
N LEU A 50 -9.57 -3.75 -3.66
CA LEU A 50 -8.12 -3.61 -3.88
C LEU A 50 -7.54 -4.81 -4.62
N ALA A 51 -7.97 -6.03 -4.29
CA ALA A 51 -7.54 -7.24 -4.98
C ALA A 51 -7.93 -7.25 -6.46
N ALA A 52 -9.12 -6.72 -6.78
CA ALA A 52 -9.62 -6.60 -8.15
C ALA A 52 -8.94 -5.47 -8.95
N GLN A 53 -8.41 -4.44 -8.30
CA GLN A 53 -7.89 -3.23 -8.94
C GLN A 53 -6.40 -2.98 -8.61
N LYS A 54 -5.60 -4.05 -8.62
CA LYS A 54 -4.16 -3.97 -8.30
C LYS A 54 -3.37 -3.09 -9.27
N THR A 55 -3.71 -3.13 -10.54
CA THR A 55 -3.06 -2.33 -11.59
C THR A 55 -3.32 -0.85 -11.38
N GLU A 56 -4.54 -0.47 -11.06
CA GLU A 56 -4.94 0.92 -10.79
C GLU A 56 -4.29 1.46 -9.52
N ALA A 57 -4.15 0.62 -8.50
CA ALA A 57 -3.41 0.96 -7.28
C ALA A 57 -1.92 1.17 -7.58
N ALA A 58 -1.30 0.27 -8.36
CA ALA A 58 0.09 0.39 -8.77
C ALA A 58 0.35 1.63 -9.65
N ASP A 59 -0.56 1.96 -10.56
CA ASP A 59 -0.47 3.18 -11.39
C ASP A 59 -0.45 4.48 -10.56
N ARG A 60 -0.98 4.43 -9.34
CA ARG A 60 -0.97 5.54 -8.38
C ARG A 60 0.18 5.47 -7.36
N ASP A 61 1.16 4.59 -7.59
CA ASP A 61 2.26 4.30 -6.65
C ASP A 61 1.76 4.02 -5.22
N LEU A 62 0.64 3.29 -5.11
CA LEU A 62 -0.02 3.01 -3.84
C LEU A 62 0.55 1.74 -3.21
N VAL A 63 1.06 1.85 -1.99
CA VAL A 63 1.43 0.73 -1.14
C VAL A 63 0.33 0.51 -0.12
N VAL A 64 -0.20 -0.70 -0.07
CA VAL A 64 -1.34 -1.06 0.80
C VAL A 64 -0.85 -1.82 2.01
N PHE A 65 -1.20 -1.33 3.19
CA PHE A 65 -0.98 -1.98 4.48
C PHE A 65 -2.32 -2.46 5.04
N GLU A 66 -2.42 -3.75 5.27
CA GLU A 66 -3.56 -4.37 5.95
C GLU A 66 -3.12 -4.78 7.36
N ILE A 67 -3.65 -4.11 8.37
CA ILE A 67 -3.20 -4.21 9.75
C ILE A 67 -4.34 -4.76 10.60
N LEU A 68 -4.21 -6.03 10.98
CA LEU A 68 -5.20 -6.77 11.74
C LEU A 68 -4.76 -6.93 13.19
N GLU A 69 -5.70 -6.88 14.13
CA GLU A 69 -5.45 -7.24 15.53
C GLU A 69 -5.34 -8.76 15.68
N SER A 70 -6.22 -9.49 15.00
CA SER A 70 -6.26 -10.94 14.97
C SER A 70 -6.02 -11.42 13.55
N GLY A 71 -4.96 -12.20 13.38
CA GLY A 71 -4.53 -12.72 12.09
C GLY A 71 -3.31 -11.99 11.51
N PRO A 72 -2.80 -12.45 10.38
CA PRO A 72 -1.60 -11.90 9.77
C PRO A 72 -1.87 -10.52 9.14
N SER A 73 -1.03 -9.55 9.47
CA SER A 73 -0.97 -8.26 8.78
C SER A 73 -0.08 -8.35 7.54
N SER A 74 -0.30 -7.45 6.58
CA SER A 74 0.44 -7.46 5.31
C SER A 74 0.76 -6.06 4.79
N MET A 75 1.79 -6.00 3.95
CA MET A 75 2.16 -4.86 3.13
C MET A 75 2.26 -5.34 1.68
N ASN A 76 1.40 -4.84 0.80
CA ASN A 76 1.28 -5.32 -0.59
C ASN A 76 1.22 -6.85 -0.68
N SER A 77 0.36 -7.47 0.14
CA SER A 77 0.17 -8.93 0.24
C SER A 77 1.37 -9.73 0.78
N LYS A 78 2.45 -9.07 1.21
CA LYS A 78 3.59 -9.70 1.90
C LYS A 78 3.40 -9.58 3.41
N TYR A 79 3.79 -10.62 4.13
CA TYR A 79 3.69 -10.66 5.59
C TYR A 79 4.35 -9.43 6.25
N LEU A 80 3.63 -8.82 7.17
CA LEU A 80 4.12 -7.74 8.02
C LEU A 80 4.24 -8.24 9.46
N ALA A 81 5.41 -8.03 10.07
CA ALA A 81 5.66 -8.46 11.45
C ALA A 81 4.69 -7.80 12.43
N SER A 82 4.30 -8.54 13.47
CA SER A 82 3.33 -8.08 14.48
C SER A 82 3.78 -6.81 15.18
N GLU A 83 5.06 -6.65 15.45
CA GLU A 83 5.65 -5.45 16.07
C GLU A 83 5.47 -4.21 15.17
N ALA A 84 5.65 -4.38 13.87
CA ALA A 84 5.41 -3.30 12.90
C ALA A 84 3.93 -2.93 12.84
N ALA A 85 3.03 -3.91 12.84
CA ALA A 85 1.59 -3.68 12.88
C ALA A 85 1.16 -2.92 14.14
N LEU A 86 1.66 -3.32 15.31
CA LEU A 86 1.40 -2.62 16.57
C LEU A 86 1.96 -1.20 16.58
N SER A 87 3.15 -0.99 16.04
CA SER A 87 3.78 0.33 15.92
C SER A 87 2.94 1.26 15.04
N LEU A 88 2.38 0.75 13.93
CA LEU A 88 1.50 1.52 13.04
C LEU A 88 0.19 1.89 13.71
N ARG A 89 -0.46 0.97 14.45
CA ARG A 89 -1.65 1.28 15.23
C ARG A 89 -1.38 2.41 16.23
N LYS A 90 -0.26 2.33 16.95
CA LYS A 90 0.17 3.33 17.92
C LYS A 90 0.44 4.69 17.27
N ARG A 91 1.18 4.69 16.15
CA ARG A 91 1.52 5.90 15.38
C ARG A 91 0.27 6.66 14.92
N TYR A 92 -0.72 5.94 14.41
CA TYR A 92 -1.95 6.54 13.88
C TYR A 92 -3.11 6.57 14.87
N LYS A 93 -2.86 6.19 16.13
CA LYS A 93 -3.83 6.23 17.25
C LYS A 93 -5.12 5.47 16.96
N VAL A 94 -5.02 4.31 16.31
CA VAL A 94 -6.14 3.41 16.06
C VAL A 94 -6.28 2.48 17.26
N ASN A 95 -7.41 2.59 17.96
CA ASN A 95 -7.66 1.79 19.16
C ASN A 95 -8.03 0.34 18.81
N GLN A 96 -7.98 -0.51 19.84
CA GLN A 96 -8.42 -1.89 19.72
C GLN A 96 -9.91 -1.95 19.38
N GLY A 97 -10.29 -2.86 18.48
CA GLY A 97 -11.66 -3.02 18.01
C GLY A 97 -12.09 -2.04 16.92
N GLU A 98 -11.29 -1.03 16.60
CA GLU A 98 -11.62 -0.02 15.59
C GLU A 98 -11.24 -0.46 14.18
N PHE A 99 -12.13 -0.12 13.24
CA PHE A 99 -11.82 -0.08 11.81
C PHE A 99 -11.39 1.35 11.44
N ALA A 100 -10.33 1.47 10.64
CA ALA A 100 -9.90 2.75 10.11
C ALA A 100 -9.23 2.61 8.75
N VAL A 101 -9.45 3.60 7.89
CA VAL A 101 -8.78 3.76 6.60
C VAL A 101 -8.03 5.08 6.60
N LEU A 102 -6.71 5.02 6.39
CA LEU A 102 -5.87 6.20 6.28
C LEU A 102 -5.17 6.21 4.92
N LEU A 103 -5.18 7.37 4.27
CA LEU A 103 -4.35 7.63 3.09
C LEU A 103 -3.28 8.66 3.44
N VAL A 104 -2.03 8.31 3.19
CA VAL A 104 -0.87 9.18 3.34
C VAL A 104 -0.33 9.52 1.96
N GLY A 105 -0.13 10.81 1.69
CA GLY A 105 0.44 11.29 0.43
C GLY A 105 1.93 11.01 0.32
N LYS A 106 2.51 11.24 -0.87
CA LYS A 106 3.96 11.13 -1.08
C LYS A 106 4.78 12.10 -0.22
N ASP A 107 4.18 13.21 0.18
CA ASP A 107 4.76 14.19 1.09
C ASP A 107 4.78 13.75 2.57
N GLY A 108 4.21 12.59 2.87
CA GLY A 108 4.08 12.05 4.23
C GLY A 108 2.88 12.58 5.02
N GLY A 109 2.07 13.48 4.45
CA GLY A 109 0.88 14.04 5.08
C GLY A 109 -0.34 13.13 4.97
N ILE A 110 -1.17 13.06 6.02
CA ILE A 110 -2.44 12.34 6.01
C ILE A 110 -3.43 13.10 5.12
N LYS A 111 -3.98 12.43 4.10
CA LYS A 111 -4.95 12.96 3.14
C LYS A 111 -6.36 12.47 3.38
N LEU A 112 -6.51 11.32 4.02
CA LEU A 112 -7.78 10.71 4.40
C LEU A 112 -7.62 10.00 5.74
N ASN A 113 -8.61 10.15 6.62
CA ASN A 113 -8.75 9.35 7.84
C ASN A 113 -10.24 9.12 8.06
N ARG A 114 -10.71 7.88 7.89
CA ARG A 114 -12.12 7.49 8.05
C ARG A 114 -12.25 6.21 8.86
N GLN A 115 -13.29 6.15 9.67
CA GLN A 115 -13.65 4.98 10.49
C GLN A 115 -14.96 4.33 10.03
N ASN A 116 -15.50 4.75 8.90
CA ASN A 116 -16.73 4.26 8.31
C ASN A 116 -16.49 3.69 6.91
N GLU A 117 -17.56 3.29 6.26
CA GLU A 117 -17.52 2.79 4.89
C GLU A 117 -16.76 3.76 3.98
N THR A 118 -15.80 3.20 3.25
CA THR A 118 -14.96 3.95 2.32
C THR A 118 -14.82 3.13 1.05
N ARG A 119 -15.20 3.72 -0.08
CA ARG A 119 -15.10 3.08 -1.39
C ARG A 119 -13.72 3.31 -1.99
N LEU A 120 -13.20 2.31 -2.69
CA LEU A 120 -11.89 2.42 -3.34
C LEU A 120 -11.89 3.52 -4.43
N GLU A 121 -13.01 3.68 -5.12
CA GLU A 121 -13.20 4.73 -6.14
C GLU A 121 -13.05 6.14 -5.55
N ASP A 122 -13.55 6.37 -4.33
CA ASP A 122 -13.41 7.65 -3.64
C ASP A 122 -11.95 7.92 -3.26
N ILE A 123 -11.22 6.88 -2.84
CA ILE A 123 -9.78 6.96 -2.56
C ILE A 123 -9.01 7.30 -3.84
N PHE A 124 -9.30 6.62 -4.94
CA PHE A 124 -8.64 6.88 -6.23
C PHE A 124 -8.95 8.26 -6.76
N ALA A 125 -10.21 8.71 -6.68
CA ALA A 125 -10.59 10.06 -7.07
C ALA A 125 -9.85 11.13 -6.26
N LEU A 126 -9.71 10.92 -4.95
CA LEU A 126 -8.95 11.80 -4.08
C LEU A 126 -7.46 11.85 -4.49
N ILE A 127 -6.85 10.70 -4.76
CA ILE A 127 -5.46 10.63 -5.24
C ILE A 127 -5.32 11.35 -6.58
N ASP A 128 -6.21 11.10 -7.53
CA ASP A 128 -6.16 11.65 -8.88
C ASP A 128 -6.34 13.18 -8.89
N ALA A 129 -6.97 13.75 -7.86
CA ALA A 129 -7.07 15.21 -7.67
C ALA A 129 -5.81 15.85 -7.05
N MET A 130 -4.86 15.05 -6.54
CA MET A 130 -3.65 15.60 -5.91
C MET A 130 -2.73 16.26 -6.96
N PRO A 131 -2.09 17.42 -6.65
CA PRO A 131 -1.22 18.12 -7.61
C PRO A 131 -0.08 17.27 -8.16
N MET A 132 0.62 16.50 -7.33
CA MET A 132 1.70 15.61 -7.77
C MET A 132 1.17 14.53 -8.73
N ARG A 133 0.00 13.94 -8.44
CA ARG A 133 -0.63 12.96 -9.31
C ARG A 133 -1.04 13.55 -10.65
N GLN A 134 -1.56 14.76 -10.65
CA GLN A 134 -1.90 15.48 -11.88
C GLN A 134 -0.67 15.66 -12.78
N GLU A 135 0.49 15.97 -12.21
CA GLU A 135 1.75 16.08 -12.95
C GLU A 135 2.24 14.71 -13.46
N GLU A 136 2.18 13.67 -12.63
CA GLU A 136 2.51 12.29 -13.02
C GLU A 136 1.68 11.85 -14.23
N MET A 137 0.38 12.10 -14.24
CA MET A 137 -0.52 11.78 -15.36
C MET A 137 -0.19 12.58 -16.62
N ARG A 138 0.14 13.88 -16.48
CA ARG A 138 0.58 14.71 -17.63
C ARG A 138 1.87 14.20 -18.24
N GLN A 139 2.85 13.84 -17.42
CA GLN A 139 4.14 13.31 -17.90
C GLN A 139 3.98 11.94 -18.57
N LYS A 140 3.12 11.07 -18.04
CA LYS A 140 2.80 9.77 -18.65
C LYS A 140 2.15 9.96 -20.02
N LYS A 141 1.19 10.89 -20.14
CA LYS A 141 0.54 11.21 -21.43
C LYS A 141 1.54 11.75 -22.48
N ARG A 142 2.48 12.60 -22.08
CA ARG A 142 3.52 13.11 -22.98
C ARG A 142 4.43 12.00 -23.50
N ARG A 143 4.88 11.10 -22.65
CA ARG A 143 5.71 9.95 -23.04
C ARG A 143 5.01 9.04 -24.03
N ASN A 144 3.76 8.67 -23.75
CA ASN A 144 2.98 7.80 -24.63
C ASN A 144 2.61 8.49 -25.95
N GLY A 145 2.49 9.82 -26.00
CA GLY A 145 2.22 10.59 -27.22
C GLY A 145 3.44 10.79 -28.10
N SER A 146 4.67 10.75 -27.54
CA SER A 146 5.92 10.85 -28.33
C SER A 146 6.29 9.55 -29.02
N ASP A 147 5.86 8.39 -28.51
CA ASP A 147 6.14 7.09 -29.13
C ASP A 147 5.24 6.82 -30.37
N THR A 148 4.18 7.60 -30.58
CA THR A 148 3.30 7.49 -31.76
C THR A 148 3.69 8.40 -32.93
N ALA A 149 4.68 9.28 -32.76
CA ALA A 149 5.21 10.14 -33.80
C ALA A 149 6.53 9.59 -34.37
N ALA A 150 6.47 8.42 -35.03
CA ALA A 150 7.55 7.99 -35.91
C ALA A 150 7.59 8.89 -37.14
N PRO A 151 8.73 9.48 -37.55
CA PRO A 151 8.81 10.29 -38.73
C PRO A 151 8.63 9.40 -39.93
N ASN A 152 7.59 9.67 -40.71
CA ASN A 152 7.40 9.11 -42.03
C ASN A 152 8.54 9.65 -42.94
N LYS A 153 9.57 8.86 -43.14
CA LYS A 153 10.57 9.10 -44.21
C LYS A 153 9.95 8.66 -45.54
N SER A 154 9.15 9.53 -46.13
CA SER A 154 8.94 9.45 -47.57
C SER A 154 10.22 9.87 -48.26
N GLY A 155 11.02 8.89 -48.69
CA GLY A 155 12.08 9.11 -49.62
C GLY A 155 11.49 9.41 -50.99
N ASN A 156 11.75 10.59 -51.53
CA ASN A 156 11.69 10.78 -52.98
C ASN A 156 13.08 10.48 -53.50
N ALA A 157 13.13 9.46 -54.34
CA ALA A 157 14.24 9.24 -55.27
C ALA A 157 13.88 9.93 -56.60
N GLU A 158 14.75 10.75 -57.05
CA GLU A 158 15.05 11.00 -58.46
C GLU A 158 16.57 10.93 -58.64
#